data_d2a02ac72ac5b22dab24cd2a1d14189e
#
_entry.id   d2a02ac72ac5b22dab24cd2a1d14189e
#
_cell.length_a   1.000
_cell.length_b   1.000
_cell.length_c   1.000
_cell.angle_alpha   90.00
_cell.angle_beta   90.00
_cell.angle_gamma   90.00
#
_symmetry.space_group_name_H-M   'P 1'
#
loop_
_entity.id
_entity.type
_entity.pdbx_description
1 polymer ?
#
loop_
_entity_poly.entity_id
_entity_poly.type
_entity_poly.pdbx_seq_one_letter_code
_entity_poly.pdbx_strand_id
1 'polypeptide(L)'
;MALVHASSESSWRAPEPEASDAELDAVYRRLGQSVAIYAHIHRAYVRRISEELTVANTGSVGLPYDGDLRAAYLLLDGSTPSIRRVEYDVDAELKALSGCGLPHADWIARMLATGKPQMP
;
A
#
# COMPACT_ATOMS: atom_id res chain seq x y z
N MET A 1 -5.39 14.05 -10.64
CA MET A 1 -4.90 12.88 -9.90
C MET A 1 -3.73 12.26 -10.65
N ALA A 2 -2.68 11.89 -9.94
CA ALA A 2 -1.59 11.07 -10.45
C ALA A 2 -1.60 9.70 -9.76
N LEU A 3 -1.26 8.66 -10.52
CA LEU A 3 -1.09 7.30 -10.03
C LEU A 3 0.31 6.83 -10.43
N VAL A 4 1.11 6.43 -9.45
CA VAL A 4 2.47 5.91 -9.66
C VAL A 4 2.65 4.61 -8.88
N HIS A 5 3.66 3.79 -9.25
CA HIS A 5 3.89 2.56 -8.49
C HIS A 5 4.50 2.86 -7.10
N ALA A 6 5.55 3.64 -7.03
CA ALA A 6 6.26 3.96 -5.78
C ALA A 6 6.44 5.47 -5.59
N SER A 7 7.27 6.13 -6.39
CA SER A 7 7.48 7.57 -6.30
C SER A 7 7.52 8.23 -7.67
N SER A 8 7.67 9.55 -7.70
CA SER A 8 7.83 10.31 -8.96
C SER A 8 9.11 9.98 -9.71
N GLU A 9 10.10 9.39 -9.05
CA GLU A 9 11.45 9.16 -9.60
C GLU A 9 11.85 7.68 -9.63
N SER A 10 11.12 6.80 -8.96
CA SER A 10 11.51 5.40 -8.81
C SER A 10 10.29 4.48 -8.73
N SER A 11 10.41 3.31 -9.36
CA SER A 11 9.46 2.20 -9.18
C SER A 11 9.78 1.30 -7.97
N TRP A 12 10.92 1.55 -7.29
CA TRP A 12 11.44 0.69 -6.22
C TRP A 12 11.66 1.41 -4.89
N ARG A 13 11.49 2.72 -4.85
CA ARG A 13 11.67 3.53 -3.65
C ARG A 13 10.48 4.44 -3.46
N ALA A 14 9.85 4.32 -2.32
CA ALA A 14 8.73 5.16 -1.90
C ALA A 14 8.93 5.60 -0.45
N PRO A 15 8.43 6.78 -0.06
CA PRO A 15 8.35 7.17 1.33
C PRO A 15 7.47 6.21 2.14
N GLU A 16 7.86 5.96 3.38
CA GLU A 16 7.04 5.23 4.34
C GLU A 16 5.91 6.13 4.89
N PRO A 17 4.85 5.56 5.51
CA PRO A 17 3.76 6.36 6.08
C PRO A 17 4.22 7.32 7.17
N GLU A 18 5.36 7.04 7.82
CA GLU A 18 5.96 7.87 8.87
C GLU A 18 6.80 9.03 8.33
N ALA A 19 7.03 9.10 7.02
CA ALA A 19 7.73 10.21 6.40
C ALA A 19 7.03 11.54 6.72
N SER A 20 7.82 12.60 6.88
CA SER A 20 7.28 13.93 7.15
C SER A 20 6.47 14.47 5.96
N ASP A 21 5.58 15.43 6.22
CA ASP A 21 4.83 16.09 5.16
C ASP A 21 5.76 16.77 4.15
N ALA A 22 6.89 17.31 4.60
CA ALA A 22 7.89 17.93 3.73
C ALA A 22 8.54 16.90 2.78
N GLU A 23 8.83 15.68 3.25
CA GLU A 23 9.36 14.61 2.40
C GLU A 23 8.34 14.14 1.38
N LEU A 24 7.09 13.93 1.81
CA LEU A 24 6.00 13.54 0.91
C LEU A 24 5.74 14.61 -0.14
N ASP A 25 5.77 15.87 0.25
CA ASP A 25 5.62 17.01 -0.64
C ASP A 25 6.75 17.06 -1.69
N ALA A 26 8.01 16.93 -1.26
CA ALA A 26 9.16 16.95 -2.15
C ALA A 26 9.09 15.85 -3.23
N VAL A 27 8.55 14.68 -2.88
CA VAL A 27 8.41 13.54 -3.79
C VAL A 27 7.21 13.70 -4.72
N TYR A 28 6.03 14.04 -4.19
CA TYR A 28 4.78 13.90 -4.95
C TYR A 28 4.25 15.20 -5.56
N ARG A 29 4.65 16.39 -5.08
CA ARG A 29 4.27 17.67 -5.69
C ARG A 29 4.73 17.78 -7.15
N ARG A 30 5.85 17.17 -7.49
CA ARG A 30 6.39 17.13 -8.86
C ARG A 30 5.46 16.49 -9.89
N LEU A 31 4.49 15.69 -9.43
CA LEU A 31 3.47 15.10 -10.31
C LEU A 31 2.44 16.13 -10.80
N GLY A 32 2.44 17.35 -10.24
CA GLY A 32 1.58 18.46 -10.67
C GLY A 32 0.08 18.22 -10.49
N GLN A 33 -0.29 17.36 -9.52
CA GLN A 33 -1.68 16.98 -9.25
C GLN A 33 -2.05 17.20 -7.79
N SER A 34 -3.31 17.49 -7.53
CA SER A 34 -3.83 17.69 -6.17
C SER A 34 -4.00 16.38 -5.38
N VAL A 35 -4.02 15.25 -6.06
CA VAL A 35 -4.07 13.92 -5.45
C VAL A 35 -3.00 13.05 -6.09
N ALA A 36 -2.07 12.56 -5.28
CA ALA A 36 -1.04 11.59 -5.65
C ALA A 36 -1.32 10.26 -4.95
N ILE A 37 -1.46 9.21 -5.74
CA ILE A 37 -1.73 7.85 -5.26
C ILE A 37 -0.55 6.96 -5.64
N TYR A 38 -0.08 6.17 -4.68
CA TYR A 38 0.98 5.21 -4.89
C TYR A 38 0.69 3.89 -4.17
N ALA A 39 1.49 2.86 -4.46
CA ALA A 39 1.36 1.52 -3.89
C ALA A 39 2.68 1.08 -3.24
N HIS A 40 3.28 -0.02 -3.67
CA HIS A 40 4.62 -0.53 -3.37
C HIS A 40 4.88 -0.93 -1.91
N ILE A 41 4.62 -0.06 -0.93
CA ILE A 41 4.93 -0.31 0.49
C ILE A 41 3.87 -1.15 1.20
N HIS A 42 2.72 -1.43 0.57
CA HIS A 42 1.62 -2.26 1.09
C HIS A 42 1.05 -1.79 2.45
N ARG A 43 1.16 -0.50 2.76
CA ARG A 43 0.67 0.13 3.99
C ARG A 43 -0.31 1.24 3.64
N ALA A 44 -1.61 0.97 3.86
CA ALA A 44 -2.68 1.85 3.42
C ALA A 44 -2.79 3.11 4.29
N TYR A 45 -2.80 4.28 3.68
CA TYR A 45 -3.11 5.54 4.35
C TYR A 45 -3.58 6.61 3.37
N VAL A 46 -4.24 7.64 3.90
CA VAL A 46 -4.54 8.90 3.21
C VAL A 46 -4.07 10.04 4.10
N ARG A 47 -3.29 10.97 3.56
CA ARG A 47 -2.81 12.14 4.28
C ARG A 47 -2.93 13.39 3.42
N ARG A 48 -3.60 14.41 3.97
CA ARG A 48 -3.59 15.74 3.40
C ARG A 48 -2.31 16.45 3.84
N ILE A 49 -1.42 16.71 2.90
CA ILE A 49 -0.11 17.33 3.14
C ILE A 49 -0.25 18.86 3.20
N SER A 50 -1.09 19.41 2.32
CA SER A 50 -1.38 20.84 2.24
C SER A 50 -2.79 21.05 1.70
N GLU A 51 -3.19 22.30 1.51
CA GLU A 51 -4.46 22.62 0.83
C GLU A 51 -4.50 22.12 -0.62
N GLU A 52 -3.33 22.00 -1.24
CA GLU A 52 -3.17 21.67 -2.66
C GLU A 52 -2.79 20.22 -2.92
N LEU A 53 -2.38 19.44 -1.89
CA LEU A 53 -1.86 18.07 -2.08
C LEU A 53 -2.37 17.10 -1.03
N THR A 54 -3.01 16.04 -1.49
CA THR A 54 -3.31 14.82 -0.73
C THR A 54 -2.48 13.67 -1.30
N VAL A 55 -1.80 12.94 -0.42
CA VAL A 55 -1.02 11.75 -0.76
C VAL A 55 -1.69 10.52 -0.16
N ALA A 56 -1.81 9.45 -0.93
CA ALA A 56 -2.44 8.22 -0.48
C ALA A 56 -1.66 6.99 -0.95
N ASN A 57 -1.56 5.99 -0.08
CA ASN A 57 -1.12 4.64 -0.45
C ASN A 57 -2.31 3.69 -0.45
N THR A 58 -2.42 2.87 -1.49
CA THR A 58 -3.55 1.94 -1.67
C THR A 58 -3.58 0.79 -0.68
N GLY A 59 -2.46 0.53 0.00
CA GLY A 59 -2.26 -0.73 0.72
C GLY A 59 -2.07 -1.90 -0.25
N SER A 60 -2.50 -3.08 0.18
CA SER A 60 -2.42 -4.30 -0.62
C SER A 60 -3.67 -5.15 -0.46
N VAL A 61 -4.12 -5.76 -1.56
CA VAL A 61 -5.20 -6.74 -1.53
C VAL A 61 -4.71 -8.07 -0.98
N GLY A 62 -3.55 -8.55 -1.43
CA GLY A 62 -3.09 -9.90 -1.13
C GLY A 62 -1.97 -10.00 -0.08
N LEU A 63 -1.28 -8.89 0.22
CA LEU A 63 -0.13 -8.95 1.13
C LEU A 63 0.05 -7.63 1.89
N PRO A 64 -0.86 -7.30 2.83
CA PRO A 64 -0.76 -6.08 3.64
C PRO A 64 0.44 -6.14 4.59
N TYR A 65 1.05 -4.96 4.86
CA TYR A 65 2.19 -4.81 5.77
C TYR A 65 1.93 -3.84 6.92
N ASP A 66 0.67 -3.50 7.17
CA ASP A 66 0.25 -2.58 8.23
C ASP A 66 -0.36 -3.28 9.46
N GLY A 67 -0.29 -4.62 9.50
CA GLY A 67 -0.80 -5.44 10.60
C GLY A 67 -2.29 -5.76 10.52
N ASP A 68 -3.00 -5.26 9.51
CA ASP A 68 -4.40 -5.56 9.25
C ASP A 68 -4.48 -6.56 8.08
N LEU A 69 -4.95 -7.78 8.34
CA LEU A 69 -4.97 -8.87 7.36
C LEU A 69 -6.04 -8.71 6.27
N ARG A 70 -6.97 -7.78 6.45
CA ARG A 70 -8.03 -7.53 5.46
C ARG A 70 -7.44 -6.95 4.17
N ALA A 71 -7.99 -7.38 3.04
CA ALA A 71 -7.64 -6.82 1.74
C ALA A 71 -7.92 -5.31 1.72
N ALA A 72 -6.92 -4.50 1.37
CA ALA A 72 -7.06 -3.06 1.28
C ALA A 72 -7.09 -2.59 -0.17
N TYR A 73 -7.98 -1.63 -0.45
CA TYR A 73 -8.00 -0.90 -1.72
C TYR A 73 -8.40 0.56 -1.48
N LEU A 74 -8.08 1.40 -2.43
CA LEU A 74 -8.46 2.81 -2.39
C LEU A 74 -9.66 3.06 -3.30
N LEU A 75 -10.69 3.71 -2.74
CA LEU A 75 -11.81 4.23 -3.49
C LEU A 75 -11.59 5.75 -3.69
N LEU A 76 -11.72 6.20 -4.93
CA LEU A 76 -11.65 7.61 -5.27
C LEU A 76 -13.06 8.10 -5.68
N ASP A 77 -13.63 8.97 -4.86
CA ASP A 77 -14.89 9.65 -5.19
C ASP A 77 -14.59 11.11 -5.57
N GLY A 78 -14.68 11.40 -6.87
CA GLY A 78 -14.17 12.65 -7.43
C GLY A 78 -12.66 12.78 -7.18
N SER A 79 -12.26 13.71 -6.32
CA SER A 79 -10.87 13.91 -5.88
C SER A 79 -10.62 13.48 -4.42
N THR A 80 -11.56 12.77 -3.80
CA THR A 80 -11.50 12.37 -2.39
C THR A 80 -11.12 10.90 -2.28
N PRO A 81 -9.85 10.56 -1.94
CA PRO A 81 -9.44 9.18 -1.71
C PRO A 81 -9.91 8.68 -0.34
N SER A 82 -10.31 7.42 -0.28
CA SER A 82 -10.63 6.73 0.97
C SER A 82 -10.18 5.28 0.92
N ILE A 83 -9.67 4.76 2.03
CA ILE A 83 -9.27 3.35 2.14
C ILE A 83 -10.50 2.51 2.49
N ARG A 84 -10.63 1.39 1.80
CA ARG A 84 -11.60 0.34 2.07
C ARG A 84 -10.88 -0.95 2.43
N ARG A 85 -11.48 -1.71 3.35
CA ARG A 85 -10.94 -3.01 3.75
C ARG A 85 -12.02 -4.07 3.68
N VAL A 86 -11.66 -5.23 3.14
CA VAL A 86 -12.56 -6.37 2.96
C VAL A 86 -12.01 -7.57 3.70
N GLU A 87 -12.82 -8.16 4.54
CA GLU A 87 -12.52 -9.44 5.19
C GLU A 87 -12.59 -10.58 4.16
N TYR A 88 -11.70 -11.53 4.30
CA TYR A 88 -11.69 -12.76 3.52
C TYR A 88 -11.13 -13.91 4.37
N ASP A 89 -11.27 -15.13 3.91
CA ASP A 89 -10.80 -16.33 4.60
C ASP A 89 -9.27 -16.48 4.44
N VAL A 90 -8.53 -15.89 5.37
CA VAL A 90 -7.05 -15.95 5.40
C VAL A 90 -6.55 -17.38 5.56
N ASP A 91 -7.25 -18.22 6.34
CA ASP A 91 -6.84 -19.61 6.56
C ASP A 91 -6.98 -20.44 5.27
N ALA A 92 -8.03 -20.20 4.49
CA ALA A 92 -8.19 -20.81 3.18
C ALA A 92 -7.08 -20.39 2.21
N GLU A 93 -6.69 -19.10 2.23
CA GLU A 93 -5.59 -18.59 1.41
C GLU A 93 -4.24 -19.19 1.81
N LEU A 94 -3.94 -19.27 3.11
CA LEU A 94 -2.73 -19.92 3.63
C LEU A 94 -2.66 -21.40 3.22
N LYS A 95 -3.78 -22.09 3.25
CA LYS A 95 -3.87 -23.48 2.79
C LYS A 95 -3.63 -23.58 1.28
N ALA A 96 -4.23 -22.72 0.49
CA ALA A 96 -3.99 -22.68 -0.97
C ALA A 96 -2.52 -22.41 -1.28
N LEU A 97 -1.90 -21.45 -0.60
CA LEU A 97 -0.51 -21.10 -0.74
C LEU A 97 0.43 -22.27 -0.43
N SER A 98 0.14 -23.08 0.60
CA SER A 98 0.96 -24.24 0.96
C SER A 98 0.98 -25.34 -0.10
N GLY A 99 -0.02 -25.40 -0.96
CA GLY A 99 -0.15 -26.39 -2.05
C GLY A 99 0.17 -25.87 -3.44
N CYS A 100 0.47 -24.56 -3.61
CA CYS A 100 0.59 -23.95 -4.94
C CYS A 100 1.93 -24.17 -5.66
N GLY A 101 2.96 -24.69 -4.95
CA GLY A 101 4.28 -24.95 -5.55
C GLY A 101 5.14 -23.70 -5.79
N LEU A 102 4.75 -22.53 -5.24
CA LEU A 102 5.57 -21.33 -5.33
C LEU A 102 6.88 -21.49 -4.55
N PRO A 103 8.01 -21.04 -5.09
CA PRO A 103 9.25 -20.92 -4.33
C PRO A 103 9.03 -20.01 -3.11
N HIS A 104 9.57 -20.40 -1.96
CA HIS A 104 9.47 -19.61 -0.72
C HIS A 104 8.04 -19.36 -0.23
N ALA A 105 7.08 -20.26 -0.54
CA ALA A 105 5.68 -20.14 -0.09
C ALA A 105 5.56 -19.96 1.42
N ASP A 106 6.41 -20.63 2.21
CA ASP A 106 6.43 -20.48 3.68
C ASP A 106 6.78 -19.08 4.15
N TRP A 107 7.66 -18.39 3.43
CA TRP A 107 8.00 -17.01 3.74
C TRP A 107 6.84 -16.07 3.44
N ILE A 108 6.20 -16.24 2.29
CA ILE A 108 4.99 -15.48 1.92
C ILE A 108 3.87 -15.74 2.93
N ALA A 109 3.68 -17.01 3.33
CA ALA A 109 2.67 -17.40 4.32
C ALA A 109 2.87 -16.70 5.67
N ARG A 110 4.13 -16.56 6.14
CA ARG A 110 4.41 -15.82 7.38
C ARG A 110 4.04 -14.34 7.28
N MET A 111 4.31 -13.70 6.15
CA MET A 111 3.92 -12.31 5.92
C MET A 111 2.39 -12.17 5.88
N LEU A 112 1.72 -13.06 5.17
CA LEU A 112 0.25 -13.07 5.09
C LEU A 112 -0.40 -13.30 6.46
N ALA A 113 0.10 -14.26 7.23
CA ALA A 113 -0.44 -14.58 8.55
C ALA A 113 -0.27 -13.46 9.59
N THR A 114 0.71 -12.57 9.39
CA THR A 114 1.03 -11.51 10.36
C THR A 114 0.65 -10.11 9.87
N GLY A 115 0.42 -9.94 8.58
CA GLY A 115 0.24 -8.62 7.96
C GLY A 115 1.49 -7.73 8.09
N LYS A 116 2.68 -8.34 8.18
CA LYS A 116 3.95 -7.63 8.38
C LYS A 116 5.03 -8.15 7.44
N PRO A 117 5.92 -7.27 6.96
CA PRO A 117 7.07 -7.71 6.19
C PRO A 117 7.95 -8.61 7.06
N GLN A 118 8.50 -9.65 6.46
CA GLN A 118 9.44 -10.57 7.10
C GLN A 118 10.73 -10.59 6.29
N MET A 119 11.86 -10.65 6.96
CA MET A 119 13.13 -10.93 6.28
C MET A 119 13.17 -12.42 5.87
N PRO A 120 13.76 -12.73 4.71
CA PRO A 120 13.93 -14.11 4.26
C PRO A 120 14.73 -14.95 5.22
#